data_3f25f0d3520178d5cb27dbc37db60f62
#
_entry.id   3f25f0d3520178d5cb27dbc37db60f62
#
_cell.length_a   1.000
_cell.length_b   1.000
_cell.length_c   1.000
_cell.angle_alpha   90.00
_cell.angle_beta   90.00
_cell.angle_gamma   90.00
#
_symmetry.space_group_name_H-M   'P 1'
#
loop_
_entity.id
_entity.type
_entity.pdbx_description
1 polymer ?
#
loop_
_entity_poly.entity_id
_entity_poly.type
_entity_poly.pdbx_seq_one_letter_code
_entity_poly.pdbx_strand_id
1 'polypeptide(L)'
;MARDTSRDGFRNKLETLVLTNLKPIWKLIQSNNALKKKINKTLINNAIYKIPVRPYPFSTKSPYTSWESLTDRTYSGLHLPPTDWKPLTDKSYIGINLTSADKFEKNLPPVEDLGVLYNKKGETKYSPKSTLIFPYFVQWFTDSFLRTDRQNPLKNSSNHQIDLCNVYGLTPEITHLLRSYQGGKLKSQILNGEEYPLFYYDENGKPKEEFKGMPHVLTNEFIPKAESFAPEKKQRLFAMGLEVERVNVQIGYVMLNVLCLREHNRLCELLAKNYPTWDDERLYHTARNIVMAEFLKIVLEDYINHITPYHFQFFTDPLSFTNEKWYRTNWMTVEFTLVYRWHSMLPDNLIYDGQKIPMPDSMWNNEMIIKKGLGALFEESCSQPAAQLSLFNTPNFLIPTELASIRLGRAAKLRSYNDYRELCKYPRVTDFNQISSDENVQKELQRLYKHVDNVELYVGLYAEDLRPNSALPPLVGRLIGIDAFSQAFTNPLLSESVFNPETFSPVGWEELMNTKTLDQVVHRNIPPGKDYRISFYREDWKPA
;
A
#
# COMPACT_ATOMS: atom_id res chain seq x y z
N MET A 1 -2.66 -1.90 -28.45
CA MET A 1 -1.39 -2.20 -29.13
C MET A 1 -0.44 -2.87 -28.16
N ALA A 2 0.29 -3.91 -28.56
CA ALA A 2 1.31 -4.49 -27.69
C ALA A 2 2.43 -3.47 -27.50
N ARG A 3 2.86 -3.25 -26.26
CA ARG A 3 3.97 -2.37 -25.91
C ARG A 3 5.24 -2.80 -26.66
N ASP A 4 5.97 -1.86 -27.24
CA ASP A 4 7.31 -2.12 -27.76
C ASP A 4 8.25 -2.53 -26.61
N THR A 5 8.56 -3.83 -26.57
CA THR A 5 9.43 -4.40 -25.54
C THR A 5 10.92 -4.05 -25.74
N SER A 6 11.29 -3.31 -26.81
CA SER A 6 12.66 -2.82 -27.02
C SER A 6 13.14 -1.96 -25.86
N ARG A 7 12.19 -1.30 -25.16
CA ARG A 7 12.41 -0.46 -23.98
C ARG A 7 12.90 -1.21 -22.75
N ASP A 8 12.77 -2.53 -22.70
CA ASP A 8 13.01 -3.33 -21.49
C ASP A 8 14.40 -3.97 -21.42
N GLY A 9 15.17 -3.95 -22.51
CA GLY A 9 16.43 -4.68 -22.63
C GLY A 9 16.25 -6.20 -22.78
N PHE A 10 17.19 -6.87 -23.43
CA PHE A 10 17.07 -8.29 -23.82
C PHE A 10 16.80 -9.23 -22.62
N ARG A 11 17.54 -9.05 -21.52
CA ARG A 11 17.40 -9.91 -20.32
C ARG A 11 16.03 -9.78 -19.68
N ASN A 12 15.52 -8.56 -19.54
CA ASN A 12 14.19 -8.31 -18.97
C ASN A 12 13.08 -8.81 -19.92
N LYS A 13 13.29 -8.74 -21.24
CA LYS A 13 12.37 -9.32 -22.22
C LYS A 13 12.24 -10.83 -22.06
N LEU A 14 13.37 -11.54 -21.97
CA LEU A 14 13.39 -12.98 -21.82
C LEU A 14 12.74 -13.40 -20.50
N GLU A 15 13.08 -12.73 -19.39
CA GLU A 15 12.46 -12.95 -18.08
C GLU A 15 10.93 -12.78 -18.16
N THR A 16 10.47 -11.66 -18.74
CA THR A 16 9.05 -11.38 -18.91
C THR A 16 8.38 -12.44 -19.79
N LEU A 17 8.97 -12.79 -20.93
CA LEU A 17 8.41 -13.77 -21.85
C LEU A 17 8.25 -15.15 -21.19
N VAL A 18 9.23 -15.60 -20.44
CA VAL A 18 9.16 -16.90 -19.73
C VAL A 18 8.09 -16.87 -18.63
N LEU A 19 8.05 -15.80 -17.83
CA LEU A 19 7.14 -15.71 -16.68
C LEU A 19 5.67 -15.42 -17.07
N THR A 20 5.44 -14.75 -18.21
CA THR A 20 4.10 -14.39 -18.69
C THR A 20 3.51 -15.35 -19.71
N ASN A 21 4.31 -16.31 -20.20
CA ASN A 21 3.86 -17.35 -21.11
C ASN A 21 4.04 -18.72 -20.45
N LEU A 22 3.79 -19.80 -21.17
CA LEU A 22 4.02 -21.18 -20.72
C LEU A 22 3.17 -21.56 -19.48
N LYS A 23 1.93 -21.07 -19.39
CA LYS A 23 0.99 -21.34 -18.30
C LYS A 23 0.92 -22.83 -17.87
N PRO A 24 0.92 -23.83 -18.76
CA PRO A 24 0.93 -25.24 -18.37
C PRO A 24 2.19 -25.65 -17.59
N ILE A 25 3.35 -25.12 -17.98
CA ILE A 25 4.63 -25.39 -17.30
C ILE A 25 4.61 -24.81 -15.89
N TRP A 26 4.09 -23.59 -15.74
CA TRP A 26 3.95 -22.96 -14.42
C TRP A 26 2.99 -23.71 -13.50
N LYS A 27 1.90 -24.28 -14.05
CA LYS A 27 1.00 -25.15 -13.28
C LYS A 27 1.71 -26.42 -12.79
N LEU A 28 2.51 -27.06 -13.66
CA LEU A 28 3.29 -28.24 -13.28
C LEU A 28 4.35 -27.93 -12.22
N ILE A 29 5.05 -26.81 -12.35
CA ILE A 29 6.03 -26.36 -11.35
C ILE A 29 5.36 -26.15 -9.99
N GLN A 30 4.19 -25.50 -9.97
CA GLN A 30 3.46 -25.18 -8.74
C GLN A 30 2.82 -26.40 -8.07
N SER A 31 2.63 -27.52 -8.78
CA SER A 31 2.17 -28.79 -8.20
C SER A 31 3.25 -29.52 -7.42
N ASN A 32 4.54 -29.21 -7.64
CA ASN A 32 5.67 -29.80 -6.93
C ASN A 32 6.17 -28.84 -5.84
N ASN A 33 5.95 -29.18 -4.57
CA ASN A 33 6.26 -28.31 -3.44
C ASN A 33 7.76 -27.90 -3.36
N ALA A 34 8.69 -28.81 -3.61
CA ALA A 34 10.13 -28.51 -3.55
C ALA A 34 10.54 -27.53 -4.67
N LEU A 35 10.06 -27.78 -5.89
CA LEU A 35 10.33 -26.93 -7.04
C LEU A 35 9.65 -25.57 -6.90
N LYS A 36 8.41 -25.54 -6.43
CA LYS A 36 7.66 -24.31 -6.13
C LYS A 36 8.43 -23.43 -5.14
N LYS A 37 8.91 -23.97 -4.02
CA LYS A 37 9.71 -23.23 -3.01
C LYS A 37 11.00 -22.68 -3.59
N LYS A 38 11.74 -23.50 -4.34
CA LYS A 38 13.00 -23.07 -4.97
C LYS A 38 12.78 -21.91 -5.94
N ILE A 39 11.73 -21.99 -6.77
CA ILE A 39 11.42 -20.95 -7.76
C ILE A 39 10.91 -19.69 -7.06
N ASN A 40 10.02 -19.81 -6.06
CA ASN A 40 9.56 -18.68 -5.26
C ASN A 40 10.74 -17.89 -4.68
N LYS A 41 11.65 -18.59 -4.00
CA LYS A 41 12.90 -17.99 -3.46
C LYS A 41 13.72 -17.31 -4.55
N THR A 42 13.93 -17.96 -5.67
CA THR A 42 14.74 -17.45 -6.78
C THR A 42 14.14 -16.18 -7.38
N LEU A 43 12.83 -16.15 -7.64
CA LEU A 43 12.17 -15.00 -8.23
C LEU A 43 12.15 -13.79 -7.28
N ILE A 44 11.87 -14.03 -6.01
CA ILE A 44 11.88 -12.97 -4.98
C ILE A 44 13.29 -12.39 -4.81
N ASN A 45 14.31 -13.25 -4.67
CA ASN A 45 15.70 -12.79 -4.59
C ASN A 45 16.11 -12.00 -5.84
N ASN A 46 15.76 -12.49 -7.04
CA ASN A 46 16.03 -11.76 -8.28
C ASN A 46 15.35 -10.39 -8.34
N ALA A 47 14.15 -10.26 -7.77
CA ALA A 47 13.49 -8.96 -7.66
C ALA A 47 14.24 -8.04 -6.69
N ILE A 48 14.53 -8.48 -5.47
CA ILE A 48 15.13 -7.65 -4.42
C ILE A 48 16.57 -7.23 -4.78
N TYR A 49 17.39 -8.16 -5.29
CA TYR A 49 18.78 -7.87 -5.66
C TYR A 49 18.95 -6.99 -6.91
N LYS A 50 17.87 -6.52 -7.54
CA LYS A 50 17.97 -5.51 -8.62
C LYS A 50 18.55 -4.18 -8.11
N ILE A 51 18.29 -3.83 -6.86
CA ILE A 51 18.90 -2.67 -6.20
C ILE A 51 20.03 -3.15 -5.26
N PRO A 52 21.29 -2.86 -5.58
CA PRO A 52 22.42 -3.45 -4.85
C PRO A 52 22.69 -2.84 -3.47
N VAL A 53 22.09 -1.70 -3.14
CA VAL A 53 22.39 -0.98 -1.87
C VAL A 53 21.74 -1.60 -0.64
N ARG A 54 20.64 -2.30 -0.80
CA ARG A 54 19.87 -2.83 0.34
C ARG A 54 20.57 -3.88 1.19
N PRO A 55 21.35 -4.80 0.62
CA PRO A 55 21.96 -5.85 1.42
C PRO A 55 23.11 -5.37 2.33
N TYR A 56 23.52 -4.14 2.25
CA TYR A 56 24.67 -3.63 3.02
C TYR A 56 24.23 -2.75 4.18
N PRO A 57 24.85 -2.89 5.37
CA PRO A 57 24.52 -2.07 6.54
C PRO A 57 24.91 -0.61 6.37
N PHE A 58 25.80 -0.30 5.43
CA PHE A 58 26.22 1.07 5.11
C PHE A 58 26.31 1.28 3.60
N SER A 59 26.12 2.49 3.17
CA SER A 59 26.16 2.85 1.76
C SER A 59 27.55 3.33 1.35
N THR A 60 28.03 2.81 0.25
CA THR A 60 29.21 3.33 -0.42
C THR A 60 28.97 4.69 -1.09
N LYS A 61 27.74 5.16 -1.12
CA LYS A 61 27.34 6.45 -1.70
C LYS A 61 27.41 7.62 -0.71
N SER A 62 27.51 7.32 0.58
CA SER A 62 27.74 8.36 1.59
C SER A 62 29.23 8.60 1.76
N PRO A 63 29.66 9.87 1.85
CA PRO A 63 31.07 10.21 2.08
C PRO A 63 31.57 9.86 3.50
N TYR A 64 30.69 9.46 4.40
CA TYR A 64 31.04 9.09 5.77
C TYR A 64 30.15 7.94 6.27
N THR A 65 30.69 7.20 7.23
CA THR A 65 29.96 6.17 7.96
C THR A 65 29.21 6.81 9.13
N SER A 66 27.94 6.52 9.25
CA SER A 66 27.10 6.99 10.35
C SER A 66 26.74 5.85 11.30
N TRP A 67 26.23 6.19 12.46
CA TRP A 67 25.67 5.20 13.40
C TRP A 67 24.57 4.36 12.76
N GLU A 68 23.74 4.97 11.91
CA GLU A 68 22.69 4.30 11.18
C GLU A 68 23.24 3.22 10.23
N SER A 69 24.36 3.49 9.56
CA SER A 69 24.98 2.53 8.67
C SER A 69 25.50 1.29 9.40
N LEU A 70 25.85 1.44 10.66
CA LEU A 70 26.31 0.34 11.51
C LEU A 70 25.15 -0.54 12.03
N THR A 71 23.92 -0.07 11.94
CA THR A 71 22.71 -0.77 12.42
C THR A 71 21.91 -1.44 11.31
N ASP A 72 22.49 -1.67 10.16
CA ASP A 72 21.82 -2.31 9.02
C ASP A 72 20.64 -1.54 8.42
N ARG A 73 20.54 -0.26 8.66
CA ARG A 73 19.51 0.57 8.07
C ARG A 73 19.84 0.94 6.64
N THR A 74 18.80 1.13 5.86
CA THR A 74 18.90 1.87 4.61
C THR A 74 19.10 3.33 4.97
N TYR A 75 20.31 3.83 4.85
CA TYR A 75 20.63 5.18 5.29
C TYR A 75 20.90 6.14 4.15
N SER A 76 20.44 5.80 3.00
CA SER A 76 20.46 6.67 1.83
C SER A 76 19.79 8.04 2.08
N GLY A 77 19.04 8.21 3.18
CA GLY A 77 18.57 9.50 3.66
C GLY A 77 19.61 10.39 4.31
N LEU A 78 20.84 9.92 4.42
CA LEU A 78 21.92 10.67 5.04
C LEU A 78 22.58 11.69 4.10
N HIS A 79 21.76 12.54 3.52
CA HIS A 79 22.22 13.82 2.97
C HIS A 79 22.35 14.90 4.04
N LEU A 80 22.21 14.50 5.29
CA LEU A 80 22.25 15.41 6.42
C LEU A 80 23.71 15.74 6.75
N PRO A 81 23.99 16.97 7.16
CA PRO A 81 25.32 17.33 7.60
C PRO A 81 25.82 16.38 8.69
N PRO A 82 27.09 15.97 8.71
CA PRO A 82 27.65 15.10 9.75
C PRO A 82 27.48 15.65 11.18
N THR A 83 27.23 16.94 11.30
CA THR A 83 27.01 17.63 12.57
C THR A 83 25.57 17.51 13.09
N ASP A 84 24.64 17.04 12.27
CA ASP A 84 23.25 16.83 12.71
C ASP A 84 23.07 15.39 13.21
N TRP A 85 23.03 15.23 14.52
CA TRP A 85 22.90 13.93 15.19
C TRP A 85 21.45 13.41 15.25
N LYS A 86 20.45 14.25 15.03
CA LYS A 86 19.06 13.83 15.10
C LYS A 86 18.72 12.68 14.16
N PRO A 87 19.18 12.69 12.89
CA PRO A 87 18.91 11.58 11.97
C PRO A 87 19.54 10.25 12.37
N LEU A 88 20.60 10.27 13.18
CA LEU A 88 21.25 9.04 13.65
C LEU A 88 20.44 8.32 14.73
N THR A 89 19.66 9.07 15.50
CA THR A 89 18.86 8.57 16.62
C THR A 89 17.36 8.61 16.34
N ASP A 90 16.91 9.50 15.49
CA ASP A 90 15.50 9.69 15.12
C ASP A 90 15.08 8.66 14.05
N LYS A 91 14.41 7.61 14.49
CA LYS A 91 13.91 6.52 13.64
C LYS A 91 12.78 6.92 12.69
N SER A 92 12.26 8.14 12.77
CA SER A 92 11.22 8.62 11.88
C SER A 92 11.71 9.02 10.48
N TYR A 93 13.02 9.26 10.29
CA TYR A 93 13.58 9.57 8.98
C TYR A 93 13.42 8.40 8.00
N ILE A 94 13.09 8.71 6.73
CA ILE A 94 12.98 7.74 5.64
C ILE A 94 14.22 7.74 4.76
N GLY A 95 14.50 6.60 4.12
CA GLY A 95 15.66 6.42 3.26
C GLY A 95 15.44 6.95 1.85
N ILE A 96 16.54 7.07 1.10
CA ILE A 96 16.57 7.41 -0.34
C ILE A 96 17.51 6.45 -1.03
N ASN A 97 17.09 5.84 -2.14
CA ASN A 97 17.91 4.86 -2.87
C ASN A 97 18.97 5.50 -3.77
N LEU A 98 18.70 6.68 -4.32
CA LEU A 98 19.64 7.43 -5.14
C LEU A 98 19.81 8.84 -4.61
N THR A 99 21.08 9.16 -4.29
CA THR A 99 21.45 10.51 -3.88
C THR A 99 21.34 11.50 -5.02
N SER A 100 20.89 12.71 -4.72
CA SER A 100 20.72 13.80 -5.67
C SER A 100 22.00 14.17 -6.40
N ALA A 101 21.85 14.62 -7.64
CA ALA A 101 22.86 15.41 -8.31
C ALA A 101 22.35 16.86 -8.38
N ASP A 102 23.06 17.79 -7.77
CA ASP A 102 22.69 19.23 -7.71
C ASP A 102 22.39 19.88 -9.07
N LYS A 103 22.88 19.29 -10.16
CA LYS A 103 22.64 19.76 -11.53
C LYS A 103 21.22 19.45 -12.05
N PHE A 104 20.54 18.47 -11.47
CA PHE A 104 19.22 18.05 -11.96
C PHE A 104 18.14 19.10 -11.67
N GLU A 105 18.17 19.71 -10.50
CA GLU A 105 17.14 20.65 -10.03
C GLU A 105 17.02 21.93 -10.89
N LYS A 106 18.11 22.33 -11.56
CA LYS A 106 18.17 23.61 -12.31
C LYS A 106 17.31 23.64 -13.58
N ASN A 107 16.89 22.50 -14.08
CA ASN A 107 16.16 22.37 -15.35
C ASN A 107 14.72 21.92 -15.18
N LEU A 108 14.21 21.88 -13.94
CA LEU A 108 12.86 21.42 -13.67
C LEU A 108 11.82 22.53 -13.93
N PRO A 109 10.67 22.19 -14.54
CA PRO A 109 9.58 23.15 -14.70
C PRO A 109 8.96 23.52 -13.35
N PRO A 110 8.25 24.64 -13.22
CA PRO A 110 7.45 24.94 -12.04
C PRO A 110 6.50 23.80 -11.72
N VAL A 111 6.29 23.47 -10.43
CA VAL A 111 5.44 22.34 -10.03
C VAL A 111 4.00 22.55 -10.51
N GLU A 112 3.52 23.78 -10.45
CA GLU A 112 2.17 24.17 -10.83
C GLU A 112 1.88 23.86 -12.31
N ASP A 113 2.86 24.02 -13.19
CA ASP A 113 2.74 23.71 -14.62
C ASP A 113 2.58 22.22 -14.88
N LEU A 114 3.00 21.37 -13.95
CA LEU A 114 2.91 19.90 -14.07
C LEU A 114 1.49 19.37 -13.82
N GLY A 115 0.60 20.16 -13.24
CA GLY A 115 -0.80 19.78 -13.03
C GLY A 115 -1.50 19.35 -14.32
N VAL A 116 -1.12 19.92 -15.46
CA VAL A 116 -1.68 19.58 -16.78
C VAL A 116 -1.48 18.11 -17.16
N LEU A 117 -0.42 17.45 -16.63
CA LEU A 117 -0.12 16.04 -16.89
C LEU A 117 -1.11 15.10 -16.18
N TYR A 118 -1.75 15.55 -15.12
CA TYR A 118 -2.67 14.74 -14.31
C TYR A 118 -4.12 15.02 -14.64
N ASN A 119 -4.45 16.22 -15.12
CA ASN A 119 -5.78 16.60 -15.52
C ASN A 119 -6.34 15.62 -16.55
N LYS A 120 -7.52 15.09 -16.27
CA LYS A 120 -8.19 14.12 -17.13
C LYS A 120 -8.44 14.72 -18.51
N LYS A 121 -8.05 14.00 -19.56
CA LYS A 121 -8.35 14.32 -20.95
C LYS A 121 -9.35 13.31 -21.50
N GLY A 122 -10.62 13.69 -21.58
CA GLY A 122 -11.70 12.83 -22.07
C GLY A 122 -12.30 11.94 -20.96
N GLU A 123 -12.77 10.76 -21.36
CA GLU A 123 -13.38 9.80 -20.43
C GLU A 123 -12.35 9.09 -19.54
N THR A 124 -12.80 8.59 -18.39
CA THR A 124 -11.96 7.79 -17.50
C THR A 124 -11.42 6.57 -18.24
N LYS A 125 -10.09 6.43 -18.27
CA LYS A 125 -9.43 5.18 -18.71
C LYS A 125 -9.53 4.18 -17.57
N TYR A 126 -10.21 3.05 -17.78
CA TYR A 126 -10.35 2.02 -16.76
C TYR A 126 -9.23 0.98 -16.85
N SER A 127 -8.87 0.42 -15.68
CA SER A 127 -7.94 -0.71 -15.62
C SER A 127 -8.57 -1.92 -16.32
N PRO A 128 -7.84 -2.59 -17.20
CA PRO A 128 -8.34 -3.83 -17.82
C PRO A 128 -8.39 -5.00 -16.83
N LYS A 129 -7.73 -4.90 -15.68
CA LYS A 129 -7.48 -6.02 -14.76
C LYS A 129 -8.12 -5.83 -13.39
N SER A 130 -8.13 -4.61 -12.87
CA SER A 130 -8.38 -4.35 -11.45
C SER A 130 -9.79 -3.85 -11.19
N THR A 131 -10.40 -4.36 -10.11
CA THR A 131 -11.63 -3.83 -9.52
C THR A 131 -11.35 -2.66 -8.58
N LEU A 132 -12.39 -1.91 -8.20
CA LEU A 132 -12.25 -0.74 -7.33
C LEU A 132 -11.75 -1.08 -5.92
N ILE A 133 -11.99 -2.30 -5.41
CA ILE A 133 -11.44 -2.73 -4.12
C ILE A 133 -9.90 -2.76 -4.11
N PHE A 134 -9.24 -2.90 -5.27
CA PHE A 134 -7.80 -2.93 -5.36
C PHE A 134 -7.13 -1.63 -4.91
N PRO A 135 -7.40 -0.43 -5.48
CA PRO A 135 -6.86 0.82 -4.96
C PRO A 135 -7.32 1.14 -3.53
N TYR A 136 -8.52 0.72 -3.12
CA TYR A 136 -8.99 0.87 -1.74
C TYR A 136 -8.11 0.09 -0.76
N PHE A 137 -7.84 -1.18 -1.07
CA PHE A 137 -6.96 -2.02 -0.26
C PHE A 137 -5.55 -1.42 -0.16
N VAL A 138 -5.02 -0.94 -1.28
CA VAL A 138 -3.68 -0.35 -1.32
C VAL A 138 -3.58 0.87 -0.44
N GLN A 139 -4.51 1.81 -0.55
CA GLN A 139 -4.51 3.02 0.29
C GLN A 139 -4.58 2.66 1.78
N TRP A 140 -5.50 1.77 2.14
CA TRP A 140 -5.68 1.35 3.53
C TRP A 140 -4.45 0.65 4.09
N PHE A 141 -3.90 -0.32 3.34
CA PHE A 141 -2.74 -1.09 3.79
C PHE A 141 -1.48 -0.24 3.91
N THR A 142 -1.21 0.59 2.90
CA THR A 142 0.00 1.42 2.90
C THR A 142 -0.03 2.53 3.94
N ASP A 143 -1.19 2.99 4.35
CA ASP A 143 -1.34 4.02 5.38
C ASP A 143 -0.88 3.55 6.77
N SER A 144 -0.75 2.25 6.98
CA SER A 144 -0.18 1.71 8.22
C SER A 144 1.33 1.95 8.35
N PHE A 145 2.05 2.21 7.25
CA PHE A 145 3.51 2.35 7.27
C PHE A 145 4.09 3.45 6.38
N LEU A 146 3.34 3.98 5.42
CA LEU A 146 3.77 5.05 4.51
C LEU A 146 3.02 6.36 4.81
N ARG A 147 3.40 7.02 5.90
CA ARG A 147 2.77 8.25 6.36
C ARG A 147 3.78 9.40 6.35
N THR A 148 3.90 10.09 5.22
CA THR A 148 4.78 11.25 5.11
C THR A 148 4.42 12.29 6.17
N ASP A 149 5.39 12.67 7.00
CA ASP A 149 5.26 13.74 7.95
C ASP A 149 5.07 15.08 7.22
N ARG A 150 4.16 15.91 7.72
CA ARG A 150 3.76 17.13 7.03
C ARG A 150 4.67 18.30 7.29
N GLN A 151 5.35 18.30 8.43
CA GLN A 151 6.31 19.34 8.78
C GLN A 151 7.69 19.05 8.20
N ASN A 152 8.04 17.76 8.09
CA ASN A 152 9.28 17.33 7.47
C ASN A 152 9.02 16.17 6.50
N PRO A 153 8.97 16.43 5.18
CA PRO A 153 8.66 15.40 4.18
C PRO A 153 9.71 14.29 4.08
N LEU A 154 10.84 14.40 4.77
CA LEU A 154 11.85 13.34 4.89
C LEU A 154 11.62 12.44 6.11
N LYS A 155 10.48 12.60 6.79
CA LYS A 155 10.08 11.77 7.91
C LYS A 155 8.80 10.99 7.61
N ASN A 156 8.68 9.86 8.31
CA ASN A 156 7.47 9.05 8.36
C ASN A 156 6.80 9.25 9.72
N SER A 157 5.55 9.67 9.75
CA SER A 157 4.76 9.82 10.99
C SER A 157 4.20 8.49 11.52
N SER A 158 4.48 7.39 10.83
CA SER A 158 4.29 6.01 11.30
C SER A 158 5.64 5.40 11.70
N ASN A 159 5.69 4.12 11.96
CA ASN A 159 6.94 3.36 12.08
C ASN A 159 7.30 2.73 10.72
N HIS A 160 8.45 2.05 10.63
CA HIS A 160 8.86 1.37 9.40
C HIS A 160 8.38 -0.09 9.31
N GLN A 161 7.49 -0.50 10.21
CA GLN A 161 6.92 -1.84 10.27
C GLN A 161 5.47 -1.84 9.77
N ILE A 162 5.04 -2.97 9.23
CA ILE A 162 3.65 -3.19 8.86
C ILE A 162 2.95 -3.75 10.10
N ASP A 163 2.22 -2.90 10.81
CA ASP A 163 1.59 -3.21 12.10
C ASP A 163 0.10 -2.89 12.18
N LEU A 164 -0.50 -2.47 11.07
CA LEU A 164 -1.90 -2.07 10.98
C LEU A 164 -2.29 -1.01 12.04
N CYS A 165 -1.44 -0.01 12.24
CA CYS A 165 -1.69 1.07 13.18
C CYS A 165 -2.98 1.86 12.88
N ASN A 166 -3.44 1.85 11.63
CA ASN A 166 -4.74 2.41 11.24
C ASN A 166 -5.94 1.70 11.91
N VAL A 167 -5.76 0.45 12.35
CA VAL A 167 -6.74 -0.30 13.14
C VAL A 167 -6.43 -0.21 14.64
N TYR A 168 -5.16 -0.43 15.00
CA TYR A 168 -4.75 -0.67 16.40
C TYR A 168 -4.19 0.56 17.12
N GLY A 169 -3.89 1.63 16.42
CA GLY A 169 -3.29 2.84 16.98
C GLY A 169 -1.78 2.94 16.77
N LEU A 170 -1.30 4.18 16.63
CA LEU A 170 0.13 4.49 16.47
C LEU A 170 0.92 4.41 17.80
N THR A 171 0.22 4.58 18.91
CA THR A 171 0.83 4.61 20.25
C THR A 171 0.06 3.72 21.22
N PRO A 172 0.69 3.27 22.32
CA PRO A 172 -0.02 2.51 23.35
C PRO A 172 -1.25 3.23 23.89
N GLU A 173 -1.20 4.55 24.04
CA GLU A 173 -2.31 5.38 24.55
C GLU A 173 -3.53 5.26 23.63
N ILE A 174 -3.33 5.39 22.31
CA ILE A 174 -4.43 5.22 21.34
C ILE A 174 -4.94 3.77 21.34
N THR A 175 -4.04 2.80 21.40
CA THR A 175 -4.44 1.38 21.53
C THR A 175 -5.34 1.15 22.74
N HIS A 176 -5.01 1.74 23.90
CA HIS A 176 -5.82 1.64 25.12
C HIS A 176 -7.22 2.24 24.96
N LEU A 177 -7.36 3.34 24.21
CA LEU A 177 -8.67 3.95 23.95
C LEU A 177 -9.60 3.05 23.12
N LEU A 178 -9.02 2.20 22.25
CA LEU A 178 -9.77 1.34 21.32
C LEU A 178 -10.14 -0.01 21.91
N ARG A 179 -9.46 -0.49 22.97
CA ARG A 179 -9.72 -1.78 23.60
C ARG A 179 -10.95 -1.76 24.50
N SER A 180 -11.71 -2.84 24.47
CA SER A 180 -12.84 -3.03 25.39
C SER A 180 -12.41 -3.51 26.76
N TYR A 181 -11.24 -4.14 26.87
CA TYR A 181 -10.76 -4.88 28.06
C TYR A 181 -11.70 -6.02 28.48
N GLN A 182 -12.41 -6.59 27.54
CA GLN A 182 -13.32 -7.71 27.73
C GLN A 182 -13.07 -8.77 26.67
N GLY A 183 -12.41 -9.87 27.07
CA GLY A 183 -12.10 -10.99 26.20
C GLY A 183 -11.17 -10.65 25.02
N GLY A 184 -10.28 -9.67 25.19
CA GLY A 184 -9.31 -9.22 24.20
C GLY A 184 -9.86 -8.36 23.08
N LYS A 185 -11.16 -8.03 23.08
CA LYS A 185 -11.82 -7.37 21.94
C LYS A 185 -11.52 -5.88 21.83
N LEU A 186 -11.64 -5.39 20.60
CA LEU A 186 -11.77 -3.97 20.31
C LEU A 186 -13.21 -3.51 20.64
N LYS A 187 -13.35 -2.22 20.99
CA LYS A 187 -14.65 -1.58 21.22
C LYS A 187 -15.48 -1.58 19.93
N SER A 188 -16.72 -2.00 20.02
CA SER A 188 -17.64 -2.07 18.89
C SER A 188 -19.08 -1.80 19.31
N GLN A 189 -19.93 -1.60 18.31
CA GLN A 189 -21.39 -1.46 18.44
C GLN A 189 -22.10 -2.26 17.34
N ILE A 190 -23.34 -2.64 17.60
CA ILE A 190 -24.18 -3.32 16.60
C ILE A 190 -25.09 -2.27 15.96
N LEU A 191 -25.01 -2.14 14.65
CA LEU A 191 -25.89 -1.29 13.84
C LEU A 191 -26.50 -2.13 12.72
N ASN A 192 -27.81 -2.09 12.57
CA ASN A 192 -28.55 -2.88 11.59
C ASN A 192 -28.20 -4.39 11.58
N GLY A 193 -27.85 -4.94 12.75
CA GLY A 193 -27.49 -6.36 12.91
C GLY A 193 -26.05 -6.71 12.56
N GLU A 194 -25.20 -5.75 12.24
CA GLU A 194 -23.78 -5.94 11.94
C GLU A 194 -22.89 -5.18 12.93
N GLU A 195 -21.68 -5.69 13.17
CA GLU A 195 -20.71 -5.10 14.08
C GLU A 195 -19.88 -3.99 13.40
N TYR A 196 -19.75 -2.84 14.08
CA TYR A 196 -19.01 -1.67 13.63
C TYR A 196 -18.18 -1.06 14.76
N PRO A 197 -17.11 -0.29 14.47
CA PRO A 197 -16.45 0.52 15.50
C PRO A 197 -17.42 1.49 16.16
N LEU A 198 -17.12 1.92 17.38
CA LEU A 198 -17.91 2.98 18.03
C LEU A 198 -17.78 4.30 17.25
N PHE A 199 -18.84 5.11 17.29
CA PHE A 199 -18.77 6.48 16.82
C PHE A 199 -17.89 7.31 17.75
N TYR A 200 -17.04 8.15 17.15
CA TYR A 200 -16.16 9.04 17.89
C TYR A 200 -16.93 10.18 18.58
N TYR A 201 -17.93 10.73 17.92
CA TYR A 201 -18.76 11.82 18.43
C TYR A 201 -20.03 11.32 19.09
N ASP A 202 -20.53 12.07 20.07
CA ASP A 202 -21.85 11.90 20.67
C ASP A 202 -22.96 12.53 19.80
N GLU A 203 -24.20 12.47 20.26
CA GLU A 203 -25.38 13.02 19.59
C GLU A 203 -25.33 14.56 19.43
N ASN A 204 -24.54 15.22 20.27
CA ASN A 204 -24.33 16.67 20.22
C ASN A 204 -23.14 17.08 19.35
N GLY A 205 -22.48 16.10 18.69
CA GLY A 205 -21.28 16.33 17.88
C GLY A 205 -20.04 16.67 18.70
N LYS A 206 -19.98 16.29 19.98
CA LYS A 206 -18.81 16.41 20.84
C LYS A 206 -18.06 15.09 20.88
N PRO A 207 -16.70 15.10 20.94
CA PRO A 207 -15.94 13.88 21.17
C PRO A 207 -16.42 13.19 22.45
N LYS A 208 -16.68 11.88 22.37
CA LYS A 208 -17.01 11.07 23.54
C LYS A 208 -15.84 11.05 24.52
N GLU A 209 -16.12 11.09 25.82
CA GLU A 209 -15.08 11.13 26.86
C GLU A 209 -14.10 9.95 26.75
N GLU A 210 -14.62 8.78 26.38
CA GLU A 210 -13.81 7.55 26.19
C GLU A 210 -12.79 7.63 25.05
N PHE A 211 -12.90 8.60 24.14
CA PHE A 211 -12.00 8.85 23.02
C PHE A 211 -11.24 10.18 23.13
N LYS A 212 -11.31 10.82 24.28
CA LYS A 212 -10.55 12.03 24.54
C LYS A 212 -9.05 11.75 24.46
N GLY A 213 -8.37 12.45 23.57
CA GLY A 213 -6.94 12.23 23.29
C GLY A 213 -6.66 11.48 22.00
N MET A 214 -7.68 11.03 21.27
CA MET A 214 -7.46 10.55 19.90
C MET A 214 -6.99 11.69 19.00
N PRO A 215 -6.08 11.38 18.05
CA PRO A 215 -5.51 12.41 17.18
C PRO A 215 -6.52 12.93 16.15
N HIS A 216 -6.39 14.21 15.85
CA HIS A 216 -7.05 14.89 14.74
C HIS A 216 -6.03 15.37 13.72
N VAL A 217 -6.45 15.55 12.48
CA VAL A 217 -5.61 16.15 11.45
C VAL A 217 -5.25 17.59 11.82
N LEU A 218 -3.96 17.83 12.09
CA LEU A 218 -3.47 19.13 12.57
C LEU A 218 -3.57 20.22 11.49
N THR A 219 -3.12 19.92 10.29
CA THR A 219 -3.19 20.81 9.12
C THR A 219 -3.29 19.98 7.88
N ASN A 220 -4.28 20.24 7.04
CA ASN A 220 -4.38 19.52 5.77
C ASN A 220 -5.13 20.33 4.72
N GLU A 221 -4.47 20.56 3.60
CA GLU A 221 -5.10 21.13 2.40
C GLU A 221 -6.09 20.16 1.75
N PHE A 222 -5.96 18.83 2.01
CA PHE A 222 -6.69 17.77 1.31
C PHE A 222 -7.71 17.03 2.18
N ILE A 223 -7.54 17.02 3.50
CA ILE A 223 -8.48 16.42 4.46
C ILE A 223 -9.01 17.51 5.37
N PRO A 224 -10.29 17.91 5.22
CA PRO A 224 -10.88 18.94 6.08
C PRO A 224 -10.98 18.43 7.52
N LYS A 225 -10.96 19.35 8.46
CA LYS A 225 -11.20 19.05 9.88
C LYS A 225 -12.65 18.61 10.10
N ALA A 226 -12.86 17.66 11.01
CA ALA A 226 -14.19 17.14 11.31
C ALA A 226 -15.18 18.20 11.78
N GLU A 227 -14.70 19.30 12.36
CA GLU A 227 -15.52 20.45 12.76
C GLU A 227 -16.23 21.12 11.58
N SER A 228 -15.71 21.00 10.37
CA SER A 228 -16.31 21.55 9.15
C SER A 228 -17.36 20.64 8.51
N PHE A 229 -17.51 19.39 8.99
CA PHE A 229 -18.50 18.45 8.43
C PHE A 229 -19.92 18.79 8.88
N ALA A 230 -20.89 18.47 8.03
CA ALA A 230 -22.29 18.50 8.42
C ALA A 230 -22.53 17.57 9.63
N PRO A 231 -23.42 17.97 10.58
CA PRO A 231 -23.65 17.21 11.81
C PRO A 231 -23.92 15.73 11.57
N GLU A 232 -24.69 15.38 10.54
CA GLU A 232 -25.08 14.02 10.20
C GLU A 232 -23.87 13.16 9.80
N LYS A 233 -22.92 13.73 9.04
CA LYS A 233 -21.66 13.06 8.69
C LYS A 233 -20.74 12.95 9.89
N LYS A 234 -20.58 14.05 10.66
CA LYS A 234 -19.71 14.11 11.82
C LYS A 234 -20.06 13.07 12.87
N GLN A 235 -21.33 12.95 13.22
CA GLN A 235 -21.84 12.00 14.23
C GLN A 235 -21.65 10.53 13.84
N ARG A 236 -21.40 10.23 12.56
CA ARG A 236 -21.21 8.88 12.03
C ARG A 236 -19.74 8.50 11.85
N LEU A 237 -18.79 9.36 12.20
CA LEU A 237 -17.37 9.03 12.10
C LEU A 237 -16.98 7.99 13.15
N PHE A 238 -16.32 6.92 12.70
CA PHE A 238 -15.85 5.86 13.58
C PHE A 238 -14.53 6.24 14.28
N ALA A 239 -14.37 5.78 15.51
CA ALA A 239 -13.10 5.83 16.25
C ALA A 239 -12.24 4.63 15.86
N MET A 240 -11.06 4.87 15.29
CA MET A 240 -10.09 3.85 14.86
C MET A 240 -8.66 4.35 15.12
N GLY A 241 -7.65 3.60 14.73
CA GLY A 241 -6.27 3.75 15.18
C GLY A 241 -5.51 5.03 14.77
N LEU A 242 -6.01 5.81 13.81
CA LEU A 242 -5.39 7.07 13.36
C LEU A 242 -6.32 8.26 13.56
N GLU A 243 -5.93 9.42 13.00
CA GLU A 243 -6.76 10.63 13.04
C GLU A 243 -8.18 10.34 12.54
N VAL A 244 -9.17 10.85 13.26
CA VAL A 244 -10.59 10.57 13.00
C VAL A 244 -10.98 10.90 11.55
N GLU A 245 -10.45 12.01 11.02
CA GLU A 245 -10.70 12.40 9.64
C GLU A 245 -10.04 11.46 8.64
N ARG A 246 -8.88 10.90 8.99
CA ARG A 246 -8.11 10.01 8.10
C ARG A 246 -8.73 8.63 7.98
N VAL A 247 -9.10 8.01 9.09
CA VAL A 247 -9.66 6.65 9.09
C VAL A 247 -11.05 6.56 8.47
N ASN A 248 -11.71 7.70 8.29
CA ASN A 248 -13.03 7.81 7.69
C ASN A 248 -13.00 8.49 6.30
N VAL A 249 -11.81 8.68 5.69
CA VAL A 249 -11.62 9.52 4.52
C VAL A 249 -12.42 9.08 3.29
N GLN A 250 -12.56 7.79 3.07
CA GLN A 250 -13.36 7.25 1.96
C GLN A 250 -13.91 5.86 2.31
N ILE A 251 -14.96 5.47 1.63
CA ILE A 251 -15.77 4.31 1.98
C ILE A 251 -14.99 2.99 1.95
N GLY A 252 -14.08 2.78 0.99
CA GLY A 252 -13.27 1.56 0.92
C GLY A 252 -12.26 1.45 2.06
N TYR A 253 -11.74 2.58 2.55
CA TYR A 253 -10.89 2.62 3.74
C TYR A 253 -11.67 2.18 4.99
N VAL A 254 -12.88 2.71 5.13
CA VAL A 254 -13.80 2.36 6.23
C VAL A 254 -14.18 0.87 6.20
N MET A 255 -14.47 0.33 5.01
CA MET A 255 -14.78 -1.09 4.82
C MET A 255 -13.68 -2.00 5.37
N LEU A 256 -12.42 -1.70 5.07
CA LEU A 256 -11.27 -2.50 5.52
C LEU A 256 -11.00 -2.34 7.01
N ASN A 257 -11.19 -1.16 7.58
CA ASN A 257 -11.14 -0.94 9.02
C ASN A 257 -12.20 -1.77 9.76
N VAL A 258 -13.45 -1.75 9.29
CA VAL A 258 -14.56 -2.54 9.85
C VAL A 258 -14.26 -4.04 9.74
N LEU A 259 -13.75 -4.49 8.58
CA LEU A 259 -13.36 -5.87 8.36
C LEU A 259 -12.32 -6.33 9.39
N CYS A 260 -11.26 -5.54 9.60
CA CYS A 260 -10.21 -5.89 10.56
C CYS A 260 -10.69 -5.90 12.01
N LEU A 261 -11.55 -4.96 12.37
CA LEU A 261 -12.17 -4.96 13.71
C LEU A 261 -12.96 -6.25 13.93
N ARG A 262 -13.80 -6.65 12.97
CA ARG A 262 -14.60 -7.88 13.07
C ARG A 262 -13.70 -9.12 13.12
N GLU A 263 -12.68 -9.21 12.28
CA GLU A 263 -11.75 -10.33 12.26
C GLU A 263 -11.00 -10.44 13.59
N HIS A 264 -10.55 -9.33 14.15
CA HIS A 264 -9.94 -9.30 15.47
C HIS A 264 -10.89 -9.83 16.55
N ASN A 265 -12.12 -9.31 16.60
CA ASN A 265 -13.10 -9.71 17.61
C ASN A 265 -13.53 -11.17 17.44
N ARG A 266 -13.70 -11.66 16.21
CA ARG A 266 -13.97 -13.07 15.88
C ARG A 266 -12.84 -13.97 16.37
N LEU A 267 -11.58 -13.60 16.13
CA LEU A 267 -10.42 -14.35 16.59
C LEU A 267 -10.32 -14.38 18.12
N CYS A 268 -10.63 -13.27 18.78
CA CYS A 268 -10.71 -13.26 20.26
C CYS A 268 -11.74 -14.27 20.79
N GLU A 269 -12.92 -14.33 20.17
CA GLU A 269 -13.95 -15.32 20.53
C GLU A 269 -13.49 -16.76 20.28
N LEU A 270 -12.87 -17.01 19.11
CA LEU A 270 -12.32 -18.32 18.77
C LEU A 270 -11.26 -18.76 19.77
N LEU A 271 -10.32 -17.87 20.12
CA LEU A 271 -9.25 -18.14 21.07
C LEU A 271 -9.82 -18.36 22.49
N ALA A 272 -10.73 -17.51 22.97
CA ALA A 272 -11.35 -17.64 24.28
C ALA A 272 -12.11 -18.96 24.43
N LYS A 273 -12.81 -19.41 23.38
CA LYS A 273 -13.50 -20.71 23.34
C LYS A 273 -12.54 -21.90 23.49
N ASN A 274 -11.37 -21.82 22.82
CA ASN A 274 -10.38 -22.91 22.86
C ASN A 274 -9.43 -22.84 24.05
N TYR A 275 -9.23 -21.64 24.59
CA TYR A 275 -8.32 -21.37 25.73
C TYR A 275 -9.02 -20.56 26.82
N PRO A 276 -9.98 -21.16 27.57
CA PRO A 276 -10.83 -20.43 28.53
C PRO A 276 -10.07 -19.84 29.73
N THR A 277 -8.81 -20.22 29.92
CA THR A 277 -7.95 -19.69 30.99
C THR A 277 -7.09 -18.48 30.56
N TRP A 278 -7.16 -18.10 29.28
CA TRP A 278 -6.41 -16.94 28.83
C TRP A 278 -7.06 -15.64 29.26
N ASP A 279 -6.24 -14.72 29.74
CA ASP A 279 -6.66 -13.38 30.11
C ASP A 279 -6.89 -12.46 28.90
N ASP A 280 -7.41 -11.28 29.15
CA ASP A 280 -7.71 -10.27 28.14
C ASP A 280 -6.47 -9.87 27.32
N GLU A 281 -5.32 -9.68 27.99
CA GLU A 281 -4.07 -9.29 27.33
C GLU A 281 -3.60 -10.35 26.34
N ARG A 282 -3.60 -11.61 26.75
CA ARG A 282 -3.16 -12.71 25.89
C ARG A 282 -4.09 -12.91 24.71
N LEU A 283 -5.40 -12.82 24.91
CA LEU A 283 -6.39 -12.89 23.83
C LEU A 283 -6.19 -11.76 22.84
N TYR A 284 -6.07 -10.51 23.33
CA TYR A 284 -5.87 -9.33 22.50
C TYR A 284 -4.61 -9.42 21.64
N HIS A 285 -3.46 -9.66 22.26
CA HIS A 285 -2.19 -9.67 21.55
C HIS A 285 -2.06 -10.83 20.58
N THR A 286 -2.61 -12.01 20.92
CA THR A 286 -2.60 -13.15 20.01
C THR A 286 -3.50 -12.89 18.80
N ALA A 287 -4.73 -12.41 19.00
CA ALA A 287 -5.63 -12.06 17.91
C ALA A 287 -5.03 -10.96 17.01
N ARG A 288 -4.47 -9.89 17.60
CA ARG A 288 -3.79 -8.82 16.87
C ARG A 288 -2.66 -9.37 15.99
N ASN A 289 -1.80 -10.21 16.52
CA ASN A 289 -0.69 -10.81 15.78
C ASN A 289 -1.18 -11.69 14.63
N ILE A 290 -2.25 -12.45 14.83
CA ILE A 290 -2.87 -13.27 13.77
C ILE A 290 -3.38 -12.36 12.65
N VAL A 291 -4.18 -11.33 12.95
CA VAL A 291 -4.71 -10.39 11.95
C VAL A 291 -3.56 -9.75 11.15
N MET A 292 -2.54 -9.23 11.82
CA MET A 292 -1.39 -8.63 11.12
C MET A 292 -0.70 -9.63 10.20
N ALA A 293 -0.48 -10.86 10.64
CA ALA A 293 0.17 -11.90 9.84
C ALA A 293 -0.74 -12.38 8.68
N GLU A 294 -2.06 -12.44 8.85
CA GLU A 294 -3.02 -12.71 7.78
C GLU A 294 -2.94 -11.66 6.68
N PHE A 295 -2.93 -10.37 7.03
CA PHE A 295 -2.83 -9.30 6.04
C PHE A 295 -1.46 -9.24 5.36
N LEU A 296 -0.36 -9.58 6.05
CA LEU A 296 0.94 -9.79 5.42
C LEU A 296 0.88 -10.93 4.38
N LYS A 297 0.21 -12.05 4.70
CA LYS A 297 0.02 -13.14 3.74
C LYS A 297 -0.87 -12.74 2.57
N ILE A 298 -1.97 -12.03 2.79
CA ILE A 298 -2.85 -11.51 1.73
C ILE A 298 -2.06 -10.60 0.79
N VAL A 299 -1.18 -9.74 1.33
CA VAL A 299 -0.30 -8.92 0.49
C VAL A 299 0.61 -9.79 -0.38
N LEU A 300 1.20 -10.84 0.15
CA LEU A 300 2.11 -11.71 -0.59
C LEU A 300 1.39 -12.68 -1.56
N GLU A 301 0.24 -13.22 -1.17
CA GLU A 301 -0.42 -14.33 -1.85
C GLU A 301 -1.62 -13.89 -2.72
N ASP A 302 -2.24 -12.75 -2.46
CA ASP A 302 -3.35 -12.20 -3.24
C ASP A 302 -2.94 -10.92 -3.97
N TYR A 303 -2.57 -9.87 -3.23
CA TYR A 303 -2.24 -8.56 -3.78
C TYR A 303 -1.01 -8.57 -4.72
N ILE A 304 0.13 -9.15 -4.32
CA ILE A 304 1.33 -9.22 -5.17
C ILE A 304 1.06 -10.04 -6.42
N ASN A 305 0.31 -11.14 -6.30
CA ASN A 305 -0.08 -11.95 -7.44
C ASN A 305 -1.01 -11.20 -8.40
N HIS A 306 -1.85 -10.30 -7.89
CA HIS A 306 -2.66 -9.43 -8.73
C HIS A 306 -1.83 -8.42 -9.51
N ILE A 307 -0.86 -7.75 -8.90
CA ILE A 307 -0.07 -6.72 -9.58
C ILE A 307 0.93 -7.28 -10.59
N THR A 308 1.39 -8.52 -10.40
CA THR A 308 2.35 -9.14 -11.31
C THR A 308 1.68 -9.62 -12.60
N PRO A 309 2.39 -9.59 -13.74
CA PRO A 309 1.90 -10.17 -14.99
C PRO A 309 2.16 -11.68 -15.09
N TYR A 310 2.68 -12.32 -14.04
CA TYR A 310 3.24 -13.66 -14.09
C TYR A 310 2.19 -14.76 -13.90
N HIS A 311 2.42 -15.93 -14.50
CA HIS A 311 1.63 -17.13 -14.21
C HIS A 311 2.07 -17.86 -12.95
N PHE A 312 3.29 -17.61 -12.47
CA PHE A 312 3.73 -18.10 -11.18
C PHE A 312 3.02 -17.32 -10.05
N GLN A 313 2.46 -18.06 -9.09
CA GLN A 313 1.81 -17.48 -7.92
C GLN A 313 2.78 -17.51 -6.75
N PHE A 314 3.15 -16.32 -6.28
CA PHE A 314 3.97 -16.15 -5.08
C PHE A 314 3.21 -16.60 -3.83
N PHE A 315 3.94 -17.05 -2.84
CA PHE A 315 3.37 -17.49 -1.57
C PHE A 315 4.32 -17.19 -0.41
N THR A 316 3.78 -17.22 0.81
CA THR A 316 4.51 -16.90 2.04
C THR A 316 5.38 -18.08 2.45
N ASP A 317 6.69 -17.90 2.40
CA ASP A 317 7.71 -18.86 2.82
C ASP A 317 8.90 -18.10 3.44
N PRO A 318 8.70 -17.42 4.59
CA PRO A 318 9.68 -16.48 5.13
C PRO A 318 11.00 -17.17 5.54
N LEU A 319 10.93 -18.40 6.03
CA LEU A 319 12.11 -19.14 6.48
C LEU A 319 13.10 -19.47 5.37
N SER A 320 12.65 -19.43 4.11
CA SER A 320 13.55 -19.61 2.96
C SER A 320 14.57 -18.47 2.79
N PHE A 321 14.37 -17.33 3.44
CA PHE A 321 15.18 -16.12 3.21
C PHE A 321 16.10 -15.75 4.37
N THR A 322 16.07 -16.46 5.49
CA THR A 322 16.82 -16.12 6.72
C THR A 322 18.32 -15.95 6.52
N ASN A 323 18.91 -16.63 5.52
CA ASN A 323 20.35 -16.52 5.18
C ASN A 323 20.65 -15.52 4.05
N GLU A 324 19.65 -14.79 3.56
CA GLU A 324 19.87 -13.82 2.49
C GLU A 324 20.44 -12.51 3.07
N LYS A 325 21.36 -11.88 2.34
CA LYS A 325 22.01 -10.63 2.79
C LYS A 325 21.03 -9.47 2.99
N TRP A 326 19.90 -9.48 2.29
CA TRP A 326 18.84 -8.49 2.43
C TRP A 326 17.87 -8.79 3.59
N TYR A 327 17.90 -10.00 4.16
CA TYR A 327 16.96 -10.42 5.22
C TYR A 327 17.37 -9.81 6.56
N ARG A 328 16.94 -8.59 6.79
CA ARG A 328 17.17 -7.82 8.00
C ARG A 328 16.19 -6.66 8.05
N THR A 329 16.03 -6.04 9.21
CA THR A 329 15.14 -4.90 9.40
C THR A 329 15.35 -3.88 8.29
N ASN A 330 14.29 -3.57 7.58
CA ASN A 330 14.32 -2.69 6.44
C ASN A 330 13.74 -1.31 6.80
N TRP A 331 14.12 -0.30 6.02
CA TRP A 331 13.74 1.09 6.21
C TRP A 331 12.90 1.55 5.03
N MET A 332 11.77 2.22 5.29
CA MET A 332 10.95 2.78 4.21
C MET A 332 11.72 3.85 3.45
N THR A 333 11.49 3.94 2.15
CA THR A 333 12.15 4.92 1.28
C THR A 333 11.15 5.92 0.72
N VAL A 334 11.65 7.11 0.33
CA VAL A 334 10.83 8.12 -0.34
C VAL A 334 10.30 7.56 -1.67
N GLU A 335 11.13 6.84 -2.41
CA GLU A 335 10.72 6.18 -3.65
C GLU A 335 9.55 5.22 -3.41
N PHE A 336 9.61 4.42 -2.33
CA PHE A 336 8.54 3.51 -1.98
C PHE A 336 7.24 4.25 -1.63
N THR A 337 7.35 5.39 -0.95
CA THR A 337 6.21 6.27 -0.68
C THR A 337 5.59 6.80 -1.98
N LEU A 338 6.42 7.19 -2.95
CA LEU A 338 5.94 7.75 -4.23
C LEU A 338 5.32 6.71 -5.16
N VAL A 339 5.85 5.48 -5.20
CA VAL A 339 5.29 4.43 -6.07
C VAL A 339 3.90 3.96 -5.62
N TYR A 340 3.45 4.31 -4.42
CA TYR A 340 2.11 4.03 -3.91
C TYR A 340 1.12 5.21 -4.01
N ARG A 341 1.41 6.24 -4.79
CA ARG A 341 0.52 7.38 -5.03
C ARG A 341 -0.42 7.12 -6.22
N TRP A 342 -1.39 6.24 -6.06
CA TRP A 342 -2.25 5.74 -7.15
C TRP A 342 -3.56 6.53 -7.30
N HIS A 343 -3.50 7.84 -7.22
CA HIS A 343 -4.69 8.69 -7.26
C HIS A 343 -5.47 8.54 -8.57
N SER A 344 -4.78 8.34 -9.70
CA SER A 344 -5.42 8.13 -11.01
C SER A 344 -6.17 6.78 -11.13
N MET A 345 -6.02 5.85 -10.16
CA MET A 345 -6.81 4.62 -10.12
C MET A 345 -8.21 4.81 -9.54
N LEU A 346 -8.50 5.96 -8.93
CA LEU A 346 -9.85 6.29 -8.47
C LEU A 346 -10.66 6.87 -9.64
N PRO A 347 -11.87 6.34 -9.91
CA PRO A 347 -12.78 6.96 -10.88
C PRO A 347 -13.39 8.25 -10.32
N ASP A 348 -13.95 9.11 -11.18
CA ASP A 348 -14.66 10.31 -10.72
C ASP A 348 -15.94 9.99 -9.95
N ASN A 349 -16.55 8.86 -10.28
CA ASN A 349 -17.80 8.39 -9.70
C ASN A 349 -17.69 6.92 -9.32
N LEU A 350 -18.48 6.53 -8.35
CA LEU A 350 -18.73 5.14 -7.99
C LEU A 350 -20.22 4.79 -8.21
N ILE A 351 -20.51 3.52 -8.33
CA ILE A 351 -21.88 3.02 -8.32
C ILE A 351 -22.22 2.62 -6.89
N TYR A 352 -23.34 3.09 -6.38
CA TYR A 352 -23.88 2.74 -5.08
C TYR A 352 -25.39 2.53 -5.20
N ASP A 353 -25.88 1.34 -4.87
CA ASP A 353 -27.28 0.91 -5.07
C ASP A 353 -27.78 1.16 -6.51
N GLY A 354 -26.93 0.84 -7.49
CA GLY A 354 -27.21 1.04 -8.91
C GLY A 354 -27.19 2.50 -9.38
N GLN A 355 -26.92 3.45 -8.49
CA GLN A 355 -26.85 4.86 -8.82
C GLN A 355 -25.39 5.33 -8.94
N LYS A 356 -25.12 6.16 -9.93
CA LYS A 356 -23.83 6.79 -10.12
C LYS A 356 -23.72 8.01 -9.20
N ILE A 357 -22.80 7.98 -8.25
CA ILE A 357 -22.55 9.09 -7.33
C ILE A 357 -21.11 9.61 -7.48
N PRO A 358 -20.86 10.91 -7.34
CA PRO A 358 -19.50 11.46 -7.33
C PRO A 358 -18.64 10.81 -6.24
N MET A 359 -17.39 10.49 -6.54
CA MET A 359 -16.46 9.91 -5.56
C MET A 359 -16.34 10.76 -4.26
N PRO A 360 -16.27 12.10 -4.32
CA PRO A 360 -16.28 12.93 -3.12
C PRO A 360 -17.49 12.78 -2.20
N ASP A 361 -18.65 12.37 -2.72
CA ASP A 361 -19.87 12.19 -1.92
C ASP A 361 -19.80 10.96 -1.02
N SER A 362 -18.93 9.99 -1.36
CA SER A 362 -18.62 8.82 -0.52
C SER A 362 -17.65 9.14 0.62
N MET A 363 -16.96 10.29 0.58
CA MET A 363 -15.96 10.67 1.56
C MET A 363 -16.64 11.09 2.87
N TRP A 364 -16.10 10.58 3.99
CA TRP A 364 -16.66 10.79 5.35
C TRP A 364 -18.16 10.47 5.44
N ASN A 365 -18.64 9.48 4.68
CA ASN A 365 -20.03 9.09 4.60
C ASN A 365 -20.23 7.64 5.05
N ASN A 366 -20.05 7.38 6.34
CA ASN A 366 -20.19 6.04 6.90
C ASN A 366 -21.63 5.52 6.91
N GLU A 367 -22.61 6.39 6.69
CA GLU A 367 -24.00 5.96 6.53
C GLU A 367 -24.16 4.97 5.36
N MET A 368 -23.32 5.08 4.32
CA MET A 368 -23.33 4.17 3.18
C MET A 368 -23.05 2.71 3.59
N ILE A 369 -22.03 2.47 4.41
CA ILE A 369 -21.72 1.11 4.88
C ILE A 369 -22.73 0.60 5.89
N ILE A 370 -23.24 1.48 6.76
CA ILE A 370 -24.23 1.12 7.77
C ILE A 370 -25.56 0.69 7.12
N LYS A 371 -25.99 1.40 6.07
CA LYS A 371 -27.23 1.06 5.35
C LYS A 371 -27.11 -0.19 4.51
N LYS A 372 -26.02 -0.34 3.78
CA LYS A 372 -25.85 -1.42 2.81
C LYS A 372 -25.35 -2.72 3.43
N GLY A 373 -24.58 -2.62 4.51
CA GLY A 373 -23.84 -3.72 5.10
C GLY A 373 -22.48 -3.97 4.44
N LEU A 374 -21.56 -4.57 5.20
CA LEU A 374 -20.19 -4.72 4.80
C LEU A 374 -20.02 -5.59 3.55
N GLY A 375 -20.62 -6.77 3.53
CA GLY A 375 -20.47 -7.74 2.42
C GLY A 375 -21.00 -7.21 1.10
N ALA A 376 -22.20 -6.62 1.10
CA ALA A 376 -22.81 -6.07 -0.10
C ALA A 376 -22.00 -4.88 -0.67
N LEU A 377 -21.38 -4.08 0.18
CA LEU A 377 -20.55 -2.97 -0.26
C LEU A 377 -19.20 -3.45 -0.83
N PHE A 378 -18.62 -4.53 -0.26
CA PHE A 378 -17.44 -5.20 -0.84
C PHE A 378 -17.76 -5.74 -2.23
N GLU A 379 -18.86 -6.48 -2.41
CA GLU A 379 -19.27 -7.00 -3.71
C GLU A 379 -19.48 -5.89 -4.74
N GLU A 380 -20.18 -4.82 -4.36
CA GLU A 380 -20.40 -3.68 -5.26
C GLU A 380 -19.08 -2.99 -5.66
N SER A 381 -18.12 -2.89 -4.75
CA SER A 381 -16.77 -2.39 -5.07
C SER A 381 -15.98 -3.35 -5.96
N CYS A 382 -16.21 -4.66 -5.85
CA CYS A 382 -15.61 -5.68 -6.70
C CYS A 382 -16.28 -5.82 -8.07
N SER A 383 -17.51 -5.36 -8.24
CA SER A 383 -18.22 -5.34 -9.53
C SER A 383 -17.81 -4.15 -10.41
N GLN A 384 -17.16 -3.13 -9.85
CA GLN A 384 -16.75 -1.92 -10.54
C GLN A 384 -15.28 -1.94 -10.92
N PRO A 385 -14.90 -1.48 -12.13
CA PRO A 385 -13.49 -1.37 -12.50
C PRO A 385 -12.83 -0.21 -11.76
N ALA A 386 -11.58 -0.41 -11.32
CA ALA A 386 -10.70 0.71 -10.99
C ALA A 386 -10.38 1.52 -12.25
N ALA A 387 -10.05 2.79 -12.10
CA ALA A 387 -9.43 3.53 -13.18
C ALA A 387 -7.98 3.05 -13.41
N GLN A 388 -7.38 3.41 -14.55
CA GLN A 388 -6.04 3.00 -14.90
C GLN A 388 -5.00 3.94 -14.27
N LEU A 389 -3.91 3.36 -13.78
CA LEU A 389 -2.75 4.12 -13.32
C LEU A 389 -2.01 4.72 -14.52
N SER A 390 -2.23 6.01 -14.80
CA SER A 390 -1.65 6.70 -15.94
C SER A 390 -1.78 8.21 -15.81
N LEU A 391 -0.98 8.96 -16.57
CA LEU A 391 -1.19 10.39 -16.78
C LEU A 391 -2.54 10.67 -17.47
N PHE A 392 -3.03 11.90 -17.34
CA PHE A 392 -4.32 12.38 -17.88
C PHE A 392 -5.54 11.58 -17.40
N ASN A 393 -5.47 11.00 -16.19
CA ASN A 393 -6.55 10.16 -15.66
C ASN A 393 -6.89 10.42 -14.19
N THR A 394 -6.25 11.39 -13.53
CA THR A 394 -6.51 11.71 -12.13
C THR A 394 -7.79 12.53 -11.98
N PRO A 395 -8.70 12.19 -11.06
CA PRO A 395 -9.85 13.04 -10.73
C PRO A 395 -9.43 14.43 -10.29
N ASN A 396 -10.16 15.47 -10.70
CA ASN A 396 -9.77 16.86 -10.47
C ASN A 396 -9.52 17.21 -9.00
N PHE A 397 -10.31 16.64 -8.08
CA PHE A 397 -10.17 16.89 -6.65
C PHE A 397 -8.86 16.32 -6.05
N LEU A 398 -8.13 15.45 -6.77
CA LEU A 398 -6.85 14.85 -6.37
C LEU A 398 -5.63 15.49 -7.04
N ILE A 399 -5.80 16.43 -7.96
CA ILE A 399 -4.68 17.12 -8.62
C ILE A 399 -3.73 17.79 -7.60
N PRO A 400 -4.21 18.49 -6.57
CA PRO A 400 -3.32 19.04 -5.54
C PRO A 400 -2.44 17.99 -4.86
N THR A 401 -2.95 16.77 -4.67
CA THR A 401 -2.21 15.65 -4.07
C THR A 401 -1.10 15.13 -5.01
N GLU A 402 -1.32 15.17 -6.33
CA GLU A 402 -0.27 14.86 -7.32
C GLU A 402 0.87 15.88 -7.24
N LEU A 403 0.54 17.18 -7.19
CA LEU A 403 1.54 18.25 -7.06
C LEU A 403 2.31 18.13 -5.73
N ALA A 404 1.64 17.76 -4.64
CA ALA A 404 2.31 17.50 -3.36
C ALA A 404 3.29 16.31 -3.47
N SER A 405 2.98 15.29 -4.25
CA SER A 405 3.88 14.15 -4.49
C SER A 405 5.13 14.55 -5.28
N ILE A 406 4.98 15.45 -6.26
CA ILE A 406 6.13 16.02 -6.97
C ILE A 406 7.00 16.85 -6.03
N ARG A 407 6.37 17.71 -5.19
CA ARG A 407 7.10 18.51 -4.19
C ARG A 407 7.87 17.63 -3.20
N LEU A 408 7.30 16.49 -2.80
CA LEU A 408 8.01 15.49 -1.96
C LEU A 408 9.26 14.97 -2.66
N GLY A 409 9.16 14.56 -3.93
CA GLY A 409 10.32 14.10 -4.71
C GLY A 409 11.41 15.15 -4.81
N ARG A 410 11.05 16.41 -5.01
CA ARG A 410 12.00 17.54 -5.05
C ARG A 410 12.62 17.84 -3.69
N ALA A 411 11.81 17.86 -2.63
CA ALA A 411 12.32 18.06 -1.26
C ALA A 411 13.31 16.97 -0.85
N ALA A 412 13.06 15.74 -1.28
CA ALA A 412 13.97 14.60 -1.10
C ALA A 412 15.14 14.59 -2.09
N LYS A 413 15.20 15.56 -3.00
CA LYS A 413 16.25 15.66 -4.04
C LYS A 413 16.42 14.37 -4.84
N LEU A 414 15.34 13.73 -5.24
CA LEU A 414 15.38 12.50 -6.03
C LEU A 414 15.97 12.77 -7.42
N ARG A 415 16.61 11.77 -8.00
CA ARG A 415 17.17 11.81 -9.34
C ARG A 415 16.10 11.67 -10.42
N SER A 416 16.56 11.78 -11.68
CA SER A 416 15.69 11.64 -12.85
C SER A 416 15.09 10.23 -12.97
N TYR A 417 13.96 10.15 -13.65
CA TYR A 417 13.34 8.88 -14.04
C TYR A 417 14.35 7.93 -14.73
N ASN A 418 15.18 8.44 -15.62
CA ASN A 418 16.21 7.66 -16.32
C ASN A 418 17.25 7.05 -15.36
N ASP A 419 17.65 7.77 -14.32
CA ASP A 419 18.58 7.26 -13.31
C ASP A 419 17.97 6.09 -12.52
N TYR A 420 16.68 6.15 -12.23
CA TYR A 420 15.97 5.05 -11.58
C TYR A 420 15.71 3.87 -12.51
N ARG A 421 15.52 4.09 -13.80
CA ARG A 421 15.49 3.00 -14.79
C ARG A 421 16.80 2.21 -14.74
N GLU A 422 17.93 2.92 -14.80
CA GLU A 422 19.27 2.32 -14.73
C GLU A 422 19.52 1.60 -13.40
N LEU A 423 19.13 2.21 -12.27
CA LEU A 423 19.19 1.56 -10.95
C LEU A 423 18.43 0.23 -10.96
N CYS A 424 17.25 0.20 -11.54
CA CYS A 424 16.37 -0.97 -11.63
C CYS A 424 16.75 -1.93 -12.78
N LYS A 425 17.90 -1.74 -13.43
CA LYS A 425 18.39 -2.57 -14.55
C LYS A 425 17.49 -2.53 -15.78
N TYR A 426 16.86 -1.39 -16.02
CA TYR A 426 16.27 -1.05 -17.31
C TYR A 426 17.22 -0.14 -18.10
N PRO A 427 17.22 -0.22 -19.44
CA PRO A 427 17.97 0.75 -20.25
C PRO A 427 17.40 2.15 -20.08
N ARG A 428 18.26 3.16 -20.13
CA ARG A 428 17.84 4.55 -20.23
C ARG A 428 17.03 4.74 -21.50
N VAL A 429 16.05 5.63 -21.47
CA VAL A 429 15.32 6.08 -22.65
C VAL A 429 16.01 7.31 -23.23
N THR A 430 15.97 7.46 -24.55
CA THR A 430 16.59 8.56 -25.29
C THR A 430 15.58 9.49 -25.95
N ASP A 431 14.30 9.09 -25.94
CA ASP A 431 13.20 9.84 -26.54
C ASP A 431 11.91 9.62 -25.73
N PHE A 432 11.00 10.60 -25.77
CA PHE A 432 9.73 10.56 -25.04
C PHE A 432 8.80 9.46 -25.55
N ASN A 433 8.87 9.06 -26.82
CA ASN A 433 8.11 7.93 -27.37
C ASN A 433 8.50 6.58 -26.75
N GLN A 434 9.68 6.49 -26.13
CA GLN A 434 10.11 5.33 -25.37
C GLN A 434 9.54 5.29 -23.94
N ILE A 435 8.99 6.40 -23.44
CA ILE A 435 8.30 6.44 -22.14
C ILE A 435 6.84 6.00 -22.33
N SER A 436 6.15 6.61 -23.28
CA SER A 436 4.74 6.35 -23.54
C SER A 436 4.43 6.22 -25.03
N SER A 437 3.45 5.40 -25.37
CA SER A 437 2.89 5.33 -26.72
C SER A 437 1.80 6.39 -26.98
N ASP A 438 1.32 7.08 -25.95
CA ASP A 438 0.35 8.17 -26.07
C ASP A 438 1.05 9.45 -26.53
N GLU A 439 0.75 9.90 -27.76
CA GLU A 439 1.35 11.11 -28.33
C GLU A 439 1.07 12.37 -27.49
N ASN A 440 -0.05 12.44 -26.78
CA ASN A 440 -0.32 13.59 -25.92
C ASN A 440 0.62 13.62 -24.72
N VAL A 441 0.92 12.44 -24.15
CA VAL A 441 1.92 12.30 -23.07
C VAL A 441 3.29 12.74 -23.60
N GLN A 442 3.72 12.23 -24.77
CA GLN A 442 5.00 12.59 -25.38
C GLN A 442 5.14 14.10 -25.59
N LYS A 443 4.13 14.73 -26.21
CA LYS A 443 4.11 16.17 -26.51
C LYS A 443 4.19 17.02 -25.23
N GLU A 444 3.42 16.68 -24.20
CA GLU A 444 3.42 17.44 -22.94
C GLU A 444 4.72 17.23 -22.16
N LEU A 445 5.26 16.01 -22.10
CA LEU A 445 6.56 15.77 -21.48
C LEU A 445 7.67 16.56 -22.20
N GLN A 446 7.67 16.56 -23.55
CA GLN A 446 8.64 17.33 -24.33
C GLN A 446 8.48 18.84 -24.11
N ARG A 447 7.24 19.34 -24.05
CA ARG A 447 6.95 20.74 -23.78
C ARG A 447 7.46 21.20 -22.42
N LEU A 448 7.26 20.38 -21.38
CA LEU A 448 7.59 20.72 -20.00
C LEU A 448 9.07 20.49 -19.69
N TYR A 449 9.61 19.32 -20.00
CA TYR A 449 10.95 18.90 -19.58
C TYR A 449 12.04 19.16 -20.64
N LYS A 450 11.70 19.38 -21.91
CA LYS A 450 12.61 19.60 -23.04
C LYS A 450 13.53 18.41 -23.38
N HIS A 451 13.99 17.66 -22.37
CA HIS A 451 14.86 16.50 -22.53
C HIS A 451 14.42 15.36 -21.62
N VAL A 452 14.53 14.12 -22.07
CA VAL A 452 14.08 12.92 -21.31
C VAL A 452 14.81 12.74 -19.98
N ASP A 453 16.07 13.17 -19.89
CA ASP A 453 16.84 13.08 -18.64
C ASP A 453 16.40 14.09 -17.57
N ASN A 454 15.57 15.08 -17.95
CA ASN A 454 14.98 16.03 -17.01
C ASN A 454 13.65 15.52 -16.41
N VAL A 455 13.09 14.42 -16.92
CA VAL A 455 11.84 13.86 -16.39
C VAL A 455 12.06 13.39 -14.97
N GLU A 456 11.25 13.91 -14.05
CA GLU A 456 11.27 13.52 -12.63
C GLU A 456 10.79 12.10 -12.44
N LEU A 457 11.28 11.40 -11.39
CA LEU A 457 10.88 10.03 -11.09
C LEU A 457 9.36 9.89 -11.06
N TYR A 458 8.67 10.72 -10.26
CA TYR A 458 7.23 10.60 -10.05
C TYR A 458 6.44 10.71 -11.35
N VAL A 459 6.76 11.68 -12.18
CA VAL A 459 6.11 11.88 -13.49
C VAL A 459 6.40 10.70 -14.41
N GLY A 460 7.66 10.26 -14.50
CA GLY A 460 8.05 9.15 -15.36
C GLY A 460 7.40 7.82 -14.95
N LEU A 461 7.21 7.56 -13.65
CA LEU A 461 6.52 6.37 -13.15
C LEU A 461 5.12 6.20 -13.75
N TYR A 462 4.36 7.28 -13.84
CA TYR A 462 2.97 7.25 -14.30
C TYR A 462 2.80 7.59 -15.77
N ALA A 463 3.87 8.02 -16.44
CA ALA A 463 3.90 8.21 -17.88
C ALA A 463 4.12 6.90 -18.66
N GLU A 464 4.69 5.87 -18.02
CA GLU A 464 4.94 4.59 -18.69
C GLU A 464 3.65 3.86 -19.07
N ASP A 465 3.67 3.21 -20.24
CA ASP A 465 2.59 2.31 -20.65
C ASP A 465 2.53 1.06 -19.75
N LEU A 466 1.32 0.53 -19.54
CA LEU A 466 1.14 -0.75 -18.86
C LEU A 466 1.74 -1.91 -19.67
N ARG A 467 2.28 -2.91 -18.97
CA ARG A 467 2.59 -4.21 -19.59
C ARG A 467 1.32 -5.04 -19.78
N PRO A 468 1.30 -5.93 -20.78
CA PRO A 468 0.27 -6.95 -20.85
C PRO A 468 0.15 -7.71 -19.52
N ASN A 469 -1.07 -8.02 -19.12
CA ASN A 469 -1.41 -8.71 -17.85
C ASN A 469 -1.00 -8.00 -16.56
N SER A 470 -0.43 -6.79 -16.61
CA SER A 470 -0.05 -6.02 -15.42
C SER A 470 -1.11 -4.98 -15.06
N ALA A 471 -1.32 -4.76 -13.77
CA ALA A 471 -2.13 -3.64 -13.26
C ALA A 471 -1.31 -2.33 -13.20
N LEU A 472 0.03 -2.42 -13.25
CA LEU A 472 0.94 -1.32 -12.98
C LEU A 472 1.95 -1.10 -14.12
N PRO A 473 2.45 0.15 -14.28
CA PRO A 473 3.59 0.44 -15.14
C PRO A 473 4.85 -0.33 -14.72
N PRO A 474 5.79 -0.59 -15.65
CA PRO A 474 6.94 -1.45 -15.39
C PRO A 474 7.85 -1.01 -14.24
N LEU A 475 8.23 0.26 -14.21
CA LEU A 475 9.13 0.77 -13.17
C LEU A 475 8.42 0.82 -11.80
N VAL A 476 7.13 1.16 -11.77
CA VAL A 476 6.29 1.07 -10.56
C VAL A 476 6.29 -0.35 -10.02
N GLY A 477 5.94 -1.33 -10.86
CA GLY A 477 5.90 -2.74 -10.45
C GLY A 477 7.27 -3.28 -10.00
N ARG A 478 8.37 -2.79 -10.60
CA ARG A 478 9.74 -3.17 -10.22
C ARG A 478 10.12 -2.61 -8.84
N LEU A 479 9.90 -1.33 -8.59
CA LEU A 479 10.20 -0.70 -7.31
C LEU A 479 9.34 -1.30 -6.19
N ILE A 480 8.05 -1.51 -6.44
CA ILE A 480 7.17 -2.19 -5.47
C ILE A 480 7.67 -3.60 -5.16
N GLY A 481 8.00 -4.40 -6.18
CA GLY A 481 8.47 -5.77 -5.96
C GLY A 481 9.74 -5.84 -5.09
N ILE A 482 10.66 -4.90 -5.27
CA ILE A 482 11.87 -4.80 -4.45
C ILE A 482 11.51 -4.51 -2.99
N ASP A 483 10.71 -3.49 -2.75
CA ASP A 483 10.39 -2.99 -1.41
C ASP A 483 9.33 -3.84 -0.72
N ALA A 484 8.24 -4.21 -1.39
CA ALA A 484 7.15 -4.95 -0.78
C ALA A 484 7.59 -6.33 -0.26
N PHE A 485 8.35 -7.08 -1.06
CA PHE A 485 8.85 -8.37 -0.61
C PHE A 485 9.82 -8.23 0.57
N SER A 486 10.78 -7.30 0.48
CA SER A 486 11.77 -7.14 1.55
C SER A 486 11.12 -6.62 2.83
N GLN A 487 10.14 -5.72 2.76
CA GLN A 487 9.42 -5.21 3.94
C GLN A 487 8.53 -6.28 4.57
N ALA A 488 7.76 -7.01 3.76
CA ALA A 488 6.86 -8.03 4.28
C ALA A 488 7.65 -9.18 4.94
N PHE A 489 8.64 -9.75 4.26
CA PHE A 489 9.38 -10.89 4.80
C PHE A 489 10.30 -10.56 5.97
N THR A 490 10.71 -9.31 6.16
CA THR A 490 11.49 -8.88 7.33
C THR A 490 10.63 -8.35 8.46
N ASN A 491 9.30 -8.46 8.36
CA ASN A 491 8.42 -8.16 9.47
C ASN A 491 8.69 -9.12 10.64
N PRO A 492 8.80 -8.63 11.89
CA PRO A 492 9.08 -9.47 13.06
C PRO A 492 8.13 -10.66 13.23
N LEU A 493 6.85 -10.53 12.84
CA LEU A 493 5.88 -11.63 12.93
C LEU A 493 6.19 -12.79 11.98
N LEU A 494 6.98 -12.57 10.93
CA LEU A 494 7.41 -13.61 9.99
C LEU A 494 8.82 -14.13 10.27
N SER A 495 9.47 -13.70 11.37
CA SER A 495 10.80 -14.18 11.76
C SER A 495 10.75 -15.64 12.24
N GLU A 496 11.89 -16.34 12.13
CA GLU A 496 12.02 -17.76 12.47
C GLU A 496 11.57 -18.11 13.90
N SER A 497 11.87 -17.23 14.85
CA SER A 497 11.52 -17.42 16.26
C SER A 497 10.06 -17.09 16.60
N VAL A 498 9.34 -16.39 15.69
CA VAL A 498 7.97 -15.91 15.94
C VAL A 498 6.94 -16.61 15.05
N PHE A 499 7.30 -16.93 13.79
CA PHE A 499 6.37 -17.52 12.83
C PHE A 499 6.19 -19.03 13.06
N ASN A 500 5.49 -19.39 14.12
CA ASN A 500 5.26 -20.77 14.56
C ASN A 500 3.97 -20.93 15.38
N PRO A 501 3.47 -22.17 15.58
CA PRO A 501 2.26 -22.43 16.35
C PRO A 501 2.33 -22.03 17.85
N GLU A 502 3.52 -21.91 18.42
CA GLU A 502 3.67 -21.51 19.83
C GLU A 502 3.32 -20.04 20.02
N THR A 503 3.70 -19.19 19.08
CA THR A 503 3.40 -17.75 19.09
C THR A 503 1.92 -17.47 18.81
N PHE A 504 1.37 -18.11 17.77
CA PHE A 504 0.00 -17.83 17.30
C PHE A 504 -1.06 -18.73 17.94
N SER A 505 -0.70 -19.66 18.79
CA SER A 505 -1.45 -20.82 19.25
C SER A 505 -1.76 -21.82 18.12
N PRO A 506 -1.97 -23.12 18.42
CA PRO A 506 -2.34 -24.10 17.39
C PRO A 506 -3.58 -23.71 16.58
N VAL A 507 -4.64 -23.23 17.24
CA VAL A 507 -5.87 -22.79 16.56
C VAL A 507 -5.63 -21.53 15.72
N GLY A 508 -4.95 -20.51 16.26
CA GLY A 508 -4.63 -19.30 15.53
C GLY A 508 -3.67 -19.55 14.35
N TRP A 509 -2.75 -20.51 14.51
CA TRP A 509 -1.86 -20.94 13.44
C TRP A 509 -2.63 -21.60 12.29
N GLU A 510 -3.62 -22.43 12.58
CA GLU A 510 -4.48 -23.03 11.57
C GLU A 510 -5.27 -21.96 10.79
N GLU A 511 -5.89 -21.00 11.48
CA GLU A 511 -6.56 -19.85 10.86
C GLU A 511 -5.61 -19.08 9.94
N LEU A 512 -4.45 -18.71 10.47
CA LEU A 512 -3.42 -17.97 9.74
C LEU A 512 -2.95 -18.72 8.47
N MET A 513 -2.64 -20.01 8.60
CA MET A 513 -2.11 -20.78 7.47
C MET A 513 -3.15 -21.03 6.38
N ASN A 514 -4.42 -21.13 6.74
CA ASN A 514 -5.54 -21.32 5.81
C ASN A 514 -5.98 -20.01 5.14
N THR A 515 -5.62 -18.83 5.68
CA THR A 515 -5.96 -17.53 5.11
C THR A 515 -4.96 -17.12 4.03
N LYS A 516 -5.43 -16.85 2.80
CA LYS A 516 -4.59 -16.51 1.63
C LYS A 516 -5.14 -15.32 0.85
N THR A 517 -6.43 -15.05 0.93
CA THR A 517 -7.11 -14.05 0.12
C THR A 517 -7.99 -13.12 0.97
N LEU A 518 -8.19 -11.91 0.48
CA LEU A 518 -9.14 -10.97 1.08
C LEU A 518 -10.56 -11.54 1.14
N ASP A 519 -10.95 -12.28 0.11
CA ASP A 519 -12.23 -12.98 0.01
C ASP A 519 -12.52 -13.86 1.23
N GLN A 520 -11.55 -14.67 1.66
CA GLN A 520 -11.71 -15.55 2.81
C GLN A 520 -11.98 -14.77 4.11
N VAL A 521 -11.30 -13.64 4.31
CA VAL A 521 -11.50 -12.81 5.50
C VAL A 521 -12.89 -12.14 5.45
N VAL A 522 -13.31 -11.63 4.29
CA VAL A 522 -14.63 -11.02 4.14
C VAL A 522 -15.73 -12.02 4.46
N HIS A 523 -15.69 -13.23 3.89
CA HIS A 523 -16.75 -14.23 4.10
C HIS A 523 -16.88 -14.72 5.56
N ARG A 524 -15.79 -14.69 6.33
CA ARG A 524 -15.84 -15.02 7.77
C ARG A 524 -16.50 -13.92 8.61
N ASN A 525 -16.59 -12.69 8.08
CA ASN A 525 -16.98 -11.50 8.83
C ASN A 525 -18.26 -10.83 8.32
N ILE A 526 -19.01 -11.53 7.51
CA ILE A 526 -20.33 -11.10 7.01
C ILE A 526 -21.41 -12.09 7.43
N PRO A 527 -22.70 -11.69 7.44
CA PRO A 527 -23.79 -12.61 7.73
C PRO A 527 -23.78 -13.83 6.80
N PRO A 528 -24.02 -15.05 7.33
CA PRO A 528 -24.00 -16.27 6.52
C PRO A 528 -25.10 -16.31 5.47
N GLY A 529 -24.88 -17.11 4.42
CA GLY A 529 -25.87 -17.35 3.37
C GLY A 529 -25.85 -16.34 2.21
N LYS A 530 -24.84 -15.49 2.16
CA LYS A 530 -24.56 -14.61 1.02
C LYS A 530 -23.24 -15.05 0.37
N ASP A 531 -23.31 -15.35 -0.91
CA ASP A 531 -22.16 -15.71 -1.75
C ASP A 531 -21.75 -14.50 -2.59
N TYR A 532 -20.99 -13.60 -1.96
CA TYR A 532 -20.47 -12.39 -2.61
C TYR A 532 -19.15 -12.69 -3.32
N ARG A 533 -18.97 -12.15 -4.52
CA ARG A 533 -17.71 -12.23 -5.24
C ARG A 533 -16.74 -11.13 -4.78
N ILE A 534 -15.74 -11.49 -4.00
CA ILE A 534 -14.71 -10.56 -3.53
C ILE A 534 -13.40 -10.84 -4.26
N SER A 535 -12.92 -9.90 -5.07
CA SER A 535 -11.72 -10.12 -5.87
C SER A 535 -11.09 -8.79 -6.32
N PHE A 536 -9.76 -8.74 -6.33
CA PHE A 536 -9.01 -7.68 -6.99
C PHE A 536 -9.14 -7.72 -8.51
N TYR A 537 -9.43 -8.92 -9.08
CA TYR A 537 -9.57 -9.11 -10.51
C TYR A 537 -10.99 -8.79 -10.98
N ARG A 538 -11.07 -8.07 -12.08
CA ARG A 538 -12.34 -7.92 -12.80
C ARG A 538 -12.84 -9.28 -13.26
N GLU A 539 -14.15 -9.45 -13.31
CA GLU A 539 -14.79 -10.70 -13.75
C GLU A 539 -14.50 -11.00 -15.23
N ASP A 540 -14.47 -9.96 -16.05
CA ASP A 540 -14.20 -10.03 -17.49
C ASP A 540 -12.71 -10.12 -17.85
N TRP A 541 -11.81 -10.00 -16.88
CA TRP A 541 -10.38 -10.04 -17.14
C TRP A 541 -9.91 -11.45 -17.51
N LYS A 542 -9.19 -11.54 -18.63
CA LYS A 542 -8.49 -12.75 -19.08
C LYS A 542 -7.03 -12.41 -19.37
N PRO A 543 -6.08 -13.24 -18.90
CA PRO A 543 -4.67 -13.04 -19.26
C PRO A 543 -4.50 -13.17 -20.78
N ALA A 544 -3.67 -12.27 -21.34
CA ALA A 544 -3.33 -12.27 -22.75
C ALA A 544 -2.45 -13.48 -23.10
#